data_02e0e8010c9f73667fcd7e9e0fbca79e
#
_entry.id   02e0e8010c9f73667fcd7e9e0fbca79e
#
_cell.length_a   1.000
_cell.length_b   1.000
_cell.length_c   1.000
_cell.angle_alpha   90.00
_cell.angle_beta   90.00
_cell.angle_gamma   90.00
#
_symmetry.space_group_name_H-M   'P 1'
#
loop_
_entity.id
_entity.type
_entity.pdbx_description
1 polymer ?
#
loop_
_entity_poly.entity_id
_entity_poly.type
_entity_poly.pdbx_seq_one_letter_code
_entity_poly.pdbx_strand_id
1 'polypeptide(L)'
;MTVPYYEFLDAGMQVDVASIKGGEIPIDPQSFYYFLITHEDKRFLKDPAFQDKIKNSPSIDDIDFTDYDLIFFVGGWGPSYDFAQSKRLAEKVSAAYYAGTPIMGSVCHGALAFVSAKDTSGKPLVAGRKMTGVTQGQLDFFRIKFTPKHPEEELRKAGADFRANHHPVADIFATVTVVDHEQRFVTGQNQNSGHETAQKMMELLSQRSAK
;
A
#
# COMPACT_ATOMS: atom_id res chain seq x y z
N MET A 1 -6.30 -3.58 -4.68
CA MET A 1 -5.29 -4.62 -5.02
C MET A 1 -5.18 -4.80 -6.52
N THR A 2 -6.25 -4.97 -7.23
CA THR A 2 -6.33 -5.24 -8.68
C THR A 2 -5.60 -4.20 -9.53
N VAL A 3 -5.82 -2.91 -9.28
CA VAL A 3 -5.17 -1.82 -10.02
C VAL A 3 -3.64 -1.93 -10.02
N PRO A 4 -2.91 -1.90 -8.90
CA PRO A 4 -1.45 -1.99 -8.94
C PRO A 4 -0.95 -3.33 -9.48
N TYR A 5 -1.68 -4.43 -9.25
CA TYR A 5 -1.32 -5.73 -9.82
C TYR A 5 -1.27 -5.69 -11.34
N TYR A 6 -2.32 -5.16 -11.98
CA TYR A 6 -2.36 -5.09 -13.44
C TYR A 6 -1.46 -4.00 -14.02
N GLU A 7 -1.25 -2.88 -13.33
CA GLU A 7 -0.28 -1.87 -13.76
C GLU A 7 1.14 -2.48 -13.88
N PHE A 8 1.57 -3.26 -12.89
CA PHE A 8 2.88 -3.92 -12.94
C PHE A 8 2.92 -5.07 -13.95
N LEU A 9 1.87 -5.90 -14.00
CA LEU A 9 1.80 -7.03 -14.94
C LEU A 9 1.82 -6.55 -16.40
N ASP A 10 1.04 -5.52 -16.72
CA ASP A 10 0.92 -4.96 -18.08
C ASP A 10 2.20 -4.20 -18.49
N ALA A 11 2.99 -3.75 -17.54
CA ALA A 11 4.35 -3.23 -17.74
C ALA A 11 5.40 -4.34 -17.95
N GLY A 12 5.00 -5.62 -17.97
CA GLY A 12 5.89 -6.76 -18.20
C GLY A 12 6.64 -7.23 -16.97
N MET A 13 6.25 -6.79 -15.76
CA MET A 13 6.87 -7.24 -14.52
C MET A 13 6.32 -8.59 -14.06
N GLN A 14 7.14 -9.37 -13.39
CA GLN A 14 6.67 -10.51 -12.63
C GLN A 14 6.05 -10.02 -11.32
N VAL A 15 4.81 -10.42 -11.04
CA VAL A 15 4.07 -9.94 -9.86
C VAL A 15 3.69 -11.10 -8.96
N ASP A 16 4.15 -11.06 -7.72
CA ASP A 16 3.74 -11.97 -6.66
C ASP A 16 2.72 -11.30 -5.73
N VAL A 17 1.89 -12.11 -5.10
CA VAL A 17 0.92 -11.65 -4.09
C VAL A 17 1.16 -12.44 -2.81
N ALA A 18 1.39 -11.75 -1.73
CA ALA A 18 1.66 -12.34 -0.42
C ALA A 18 0.72 -11.77 0.65
N SER A 19 0.54 -12.49 1.73
CA SER A 19 -0.19 -12.03 2.91
C SER A 19 0.63 -12.26 4.19
N ILE A 20 0.21 -11.60 5.28
CA ILE A 20 0.93 -11.72 6.57
C ILE A 20 1.10 -13.17 7.00
N LYS A 21 0.08 -14.01 6.83
CA LYS A 21 0.05 -15.38 7.34
C LYS A 21 0.14 -16.46 6.25
N GLY A 22 0.06 -16.07 4.98
CA GLY A 22 -0.13 -17.02 3.89
C GLY A 22 -1.57 -17.54 3.79
N GLY A 23 -1.83 -18.31 2.74
CA GLY A 23 -3.14 -18.90 2.46
C GLY A 23 -4.10 -17.92 1.75
N GLU A 24 -5.37 -18.14 1.91
CA GLU A 24 -6.40 -17.36 1.24
C GLU A 24 -6.50 -15.93 1.79
N ILE A 25 -6.39 -14.95 0.90
CA ILE A 25 -6.62 -13.54 1.21
C ILE A 25 -8.13 -13.27 1.12
N PRO A 26 -8.80 -12.92 2.23
CA PRO A 26 -10.22 -12.63 2.20
C PRO A 26 -10.51 -11.36 1.41
N ILE A 27 -11.51 -11.43 0.54
CA ILE A 27 -11.98 -10.28 -0.23
C ILE A 27 -13.28 -9.77 0.41
N ASP A 28 -13.28 -8.49 0.79
CA ASP A 28 -14.48 -7.85 1.31
C ASP A 28 -15.55 -7.77 0.21
N PRO A 29 -16.76 -8.34 0.40
CA PRO A 29 -17.84 -8.28 -0.57
C PRO A 29 -18.22 -6.85 -0.99
N GLN A 30 -18.00 -5.85 -0.14
CA GLN A 30 -18.26 -4.44 -0.46
C GLN A 30 -17.36 -3.92 -1.59
N SER A 31 -16.19 -4.55 -1.81
CA SER A 31 -15.30 -4.23 -2.93
C SER A 31 -15.95 -4.44 -4.29
N PHE A 32 -17.01 -5.26 -4.37
CA PHE A 32 -17.74 -5.55 -5.60
C PHE A 32 -19.04 -4.76 -5.76
N TYR A 33 -19.32 -3.79 -4.92
CA TYR A 33 -20.49 -2.93 -5.13
C TYR A 33 -20.37 -2.18 -6.46
N TYR A 34 -21.45 -2.15 -7.24
CA TYR A 34 -21.50 -1.65 -8.61
C TYR A 34 -20.82 -0.29 -8.82
N PHE A 35 -20.93 0.61 -7.85
CA PHE A 35 -20.34 1.96 -7.93
C PHE A 35 -18.87 2.03 -7.51
N LEU A 36 -18.28 0.93 -7.02
CA LEU A 36 -16.88 0.84 -6.61
C LEU A 36 -16.05 -0.03 -7.56
N ILE A 37 -16.69 -0.91 -8.33
CA ILE A 37 -16.01 -1.88 -9.18
C ILE A 37 -15.31 -1.20 -10.35
N THR A 38 -14.01 -1.42 -10.47
CA THR A 38 -13.17 -0.87 -11.55
C THR A 38 -13.10 -1.81 -12.77
N HIS A 39 -12.40 -1.37 -13.81
CA HIS A 39 -12.09 -2.23 -14.96
C HIS A 39 -11.18 -3.40 -14.53
N GLU A 40 -10.20 -3.15 -13.69
CA GLU A 40 -9.25 -4.13 -13.16
C GLU A 40 -9.95 -5.17 -12.27
N ASP A 41 -10.95 -4.77 -11.51
CA ASP A 41 -11.76 -5.70 -10.72
C ASP A 41 -12.55 -6.65 -11.62
N LYS A 42 -13.12 -6.13 -12.73
CA LYS A 42 -13.80 -6.96 -13.72
C LYS A 42 -12.84 -7.91 -14.46
N ARG A 43 -11.59 -7.47 -14.69
CA ARG A 43 -10.52 -8.32 -15.25
C ARG A 43 -10.18 -9.44 -14.27
N PHE A 44 -10.00 -9.13 -12.99
CA PHE A 44 -9.73 -10.08 -11.92
C PHE A 44 -10.79 -11.19 -11.83
N LEU A 45 -12.07 -10.85 -11.96
CA LEU A 45 -13.16 -11.84 -11.94
C LEU A 45 -13.07 -12.89 -13.06
N LYS A 46 -12.27 -12.62 -14.10
CA LYS A 46 -12.04 -13.50 -15.26
C LYS A 46 -10.61 -14.03 -15.34
N ASP A 47 -9.79 -13.75 -14.34
CA ASP A 47 -8.36 -14.11 -14.31
C ASP A 47 -8.10 -15.21 -13.27
N PRO A 48 -8.12 -16.49 -13.68
CA PRO A 48 -7.91 -17.61 -12.77
C PRO A 48 -6.49 -17.62 -12.16
N ALA A 49 -5.49 -17.09 -12.87
CA ALA A 49 -4.13 -17.05 -12.37
C ALA A 49 -3.98 -16.07 -11.19
N PHE A 50 -4.60 -14.90 -11.28
CA PHE A 50 -4.61 -13.96 -10.17
C PHE A 50 -5.47 -14.46 -9.00
N GLN A 51 -6.62 -15.08 -9.28
CA GLN A 51 -7.46 -15.70 -8.25
C GLN A 51 -6.72 -16.81 -7.50
N ASP A 52 -5.91 -17.61 -8.19
CA ASP A 52 -5.08 -18.63 -7.56
C ASP A 52 -4.01 -18.02 -6.65
N LYS A 53 -3.34 -16.94 -7.07
CA LYS A 53 -2.38 -16.20 -6.24
C LYS A 53 -3.01 -15.66 -4.94
N ILE A 54 -4.27 -15.23 -4.99
CA ILE A 54 -5.01 -14.76 -3.80
C ILE A 54 -5.40 -15.93 -2.89
N LYS A 55 -5.82 -17.04 -3.49
CA LYS A 55 -6.24 -18.24 -2.73
C LYS A 55 -5.07 -18.94 -2.06
N ASN A 56 -3.92 -18.95 -2.71
CA ASN A 56 -2.73 -19.67 -2.29
C ASN A 56 -1.54 -18.73 -2.04
N SER A 57 -1.78 -17.57 -1.42
CA SER A 57 -0.71 -16.59 -1.20
C SER A 57 0.36 -17.14 -0.24
N PRO A 58 1.65 -16.94 -0.52
CA PRO A 58 2.70 -17.21 0.45
C PRO A 58 2.59 -16.28 1.66
N SER A 59 3.11 -16.74 2.80
CA SER A 59 3.33 -15.88 3.96
C SER A 59 4.47 -14.89 3.67
N ILE A 60 4.43 -13.71 4.29
CA ILE A 60 5.59 -12.81 4.27
C ILE A 60 6.84 -13.45 4.88
N ASP A 61 6.71 -14.51 5.69
CA ASP A 61 7.85 -15.25 6.24
C ASP A 61 8.58 -16.08 5.18
N ASP A 62 7.85 -16.51 4.14
CA ASP A 62 8.38 -17.37 3.07
C ASP A 62 9.04 -16.59 1.93
N ILE A 63 8.99 -15.26 1.95
CA ILE A 63 9.55 -14.39 0.91
C ILE A 63 10.58 -13.41 1.48
N ASP A 64 11.60 -13.06 0.69
CA ASP A 64 12.54 -12.02 1.05
C ASP A 64 12.17 -10.70 0.33
N PHE A 65 11.88 -9.67 1.10
CA PHE A 65 11.52 -8.34 0.56
C PHE A 65 12.68 -7.70 -0.21
N THR A 66 13.91 -8.11 0.08
CA THR A 66 15.11 -7.58 -0.59
C THR A 66 15.31 -8.09 -2.02
N ASP A 67 14.60 -9.16 -2.39
CA ASP A 67 14.64 -9.74 -3.73
C ASP A 67 13.74 -9.02 -4.75
N TYR A 68 12.93 -8.05 -4.28
CA TYR A 68 11.98 -7.33 -5.12
C TYR A 68 12.48 -5.91 -5.46
N ASP A 69 12.20 -5.47 -6.68
CA ASP A 69 12.43 -4.09 -7.11
C ASP A 69 11.37 -3.15 -6.57
N LEU A 70 10.11 -3.62 -6.55
CA LEU A 70 8.95 -2.88 -6.06
C LEU A 70 8.16 -3.72 -5.05
N ILE A 71 7.69 -3.07 -3.98
CA ILE A 71 6.78 -3.68 -2.99
C ILE A 71 5.59 -2.77 -2.82
N PHE A 72 4.38 -3.26 -3.06
CA PHE A 72 3.16 -2.47 -2.97
C PHE A 72 2.25 -2.99 -1.86
N PHE A 73 2.01 -2.18 -0.84
CA PHE A 73 1.11 -2.48 0.26
C PHE A 73 -0.31 -2.02 -0.06
N VAL A 74 -1.20 -2.98 -0.28
CA VAL A 74 -2.58 -2.70 -0.67
C VAL A 74 -3.41 -2.19 0.49
N GLY A 75 -4.44 -1.39 0.17
CA GLY A 75 -5.42 -0.91 1.13
C GLY A 75 -6.54 -1.92 1.40
N GLY A 76 -7.61 -1.44 1.96
CA GLY A 76 -8.75 -2.19 2.45
C GLY A 76 -8.77 -2.20 3.97
N TRP A 77 -9.70 -2.98 4.59
CA TRP A 77 -9.84 -3.01 6.04
C TRP A 77 -8.81 -3.89 6.74
N GLY A 78 -8.33 -4.95 6.08
CA GLY A 78 -7.33 -5.88 6.64
C GLY A 78 -6.13 -5.18 7.27
N PRO A 79 -5.45 -4.25 6.57
CA PRO A 79 -4.29 -3.52 7.11
C PRO A 79 -4.51 -2.82 8.46
N SER A 80 -5.75 -2.40 8.77
CA SER A 80 -6.07 -1.81 10.07
C SER A 80 -5.95 -2.80 11.24
N TYR A 81 -6.07 -4.09 10.95
CA TYR A 81 -6.02 -5.16 11.95
C TYR A 81 -4.64 -5.78 12.07
N ASP A 82 -3.87 -5.87 10.98
CA ASP A 82 -2.63 -6.64 10.97
C ASP A 82 -1.36 -5.83 10.64
N PHE A 83 -1.36 -4.93 9.65
CA PHE A 83 -0.11 -4.28 9.19
C PHE A 83 0.59 -3.48 10.30
N ALA A 84 -0.13 -2.57 10.96
CA ALA A 84 0.47 -1.72 11.99
C ALA A 84 0.96 -2.49 13.22
N GLN A 85 0.43 -3.70 13.45
CA GLN A 85 0.69 -4.52 14.62
C GLN A 85 1.68 -5.65 14.35
N SER A 86 1.95 -5.96 13.07
CA SER A 86 2.87 -7.01 12.68
C SER A 86 4.32 -6.58 12.88
N LYS A 87 4.95 -7.10 13.93
CA LYS A 87 6.39 -6.90 14.15
C LYS A 87 7.20 -7.46 12.98
N ARG A 88 6.78 -8.61 12.45
CA ARG A 88 7.46 -9.26 11.33
C ARG A 88 7.43 -8.40 10.06
N LEU A 89 6.26 -7.79 9.74
CA LEU A 89 6.18 -6.87 8.62
C LEU A 89 7.09 -5.66 8.83
N ALA A 90 7.09 -5.08 10.02
CA ALA A 90 7.94 -3.95 10.35
C ALA A 90 9.45 -4.27 10.17
N GLU A 91 9.90 -5.46 10.59
CA GLU A 91 11.27 -5.95 10.38
C GLU A 91 11.59 -6.07 8.90
N LYS A 92 10.70 -6.68 8.09
CA LYS A 92 10.90 -6.84 6.64
C LYS A 92 10.91 -5.50 5.90
N VAL A 93 10.04 -4.56 6.25
CA VAL A 93 10.06 -3.20 5.70
C VAL A 93 11.37 -2.49 6.04
N SER A 94 11.84 -2.62 7.29
CA SER A 94 13.13 -2.05 7.69
C SER A 94 14.29 -2.68 6.91
N ALA A 95 14.32 -4.01 6.76
CA ALA A 95 15.34 -4.72 5.97
C ALA A 95 15.34 -4.28 4.50
N ALA A 96 14.16 -4.22 3.87
CA ALA A 96 14.00 -3.73 2.50
C ALA A 96 14.48 -2.29 2.32
N TYR A 97 14.19 -1.43 3.29
CA TYR A 97 14.69 -0.06 3.28
C TYR A 97 16.23 -0.01 3.28
N TYR A 98 16.89 -0.77 4.17
CA TYR A 98 18.35 -0.79 4.27
C TYR A 98 19.04 -1.53 3.12
N ALA A 99 18.40 -2.50 2.50
CA ALA A 99 18.91 -3.14 1.29
C ALA A 99 19.09 -2.15 0.13
N GLY A 100 18.31 -1.07 0.13
CA GLY A 100 18.47 -0.01 -0.88
C GLY A 100 17.70 -0.28 -2.17
N THR A 101 17.43 -1.53 -2.53
CA THR A 101 16.82 -1.92 -3.81
C THR A 101 15.33 -1.60 -3.88
N PRO A 102 14.44 -2.09 -3.01
CA PRO A 102 13.02 -1.92 -3.20
C PRO A 102 12.55 -0.47 -3.10
N ILE A 103 11.70 -0.05 -4.04
CA ILE A 103 10.81 1.09 -3.84
C ILE A 103 9.53 0.55 -3.22
N MET A 104 9.12 1.12 -2.11
CA MET A 104 7.95 0.66 -1.37
C MET A 104 6.78 1.61 -1.57
N GLY A 105 5.66 1.11 -2.06
CA GLY A 105 4.45 1.89 -2.28
C GLY A 105 3.27 1.42 -1.46
N SER A 106 2.27 2.28 -1.31
CA SER A 106 1.01 1.92 -0.68
C SER A 106 -0.13 2.83 -1.13
N VAL A 107 -1.36 2.37 -0.91
CA VAL A 107 -2.56 3.21 -1.00
C VAL A 107 -3.46 3.02 0.21
N CYS A 108 -4.17 4.07 0.60
CA CYS A 108 -5.25 3.99 1.60
C CYS A 108 -4.72 3.46 2.94
N HIS A 109 -5.32 2.38 3.49
CA HIS A 109 -4.86 1.72 4.72
C HIS A 109 -3.52 0.98 4.56
N GLY A 110 -3.07 0.71 3.33
CA GLY A 110 -1.78 0.08 3.09
C GLY A 110 -0.59 0.84 3.69
N ALA A 111 -0.71 2.15 3.88
CA ALA A 111 0.31 2.97 4.51
C ALA A 111 0.63 2.57 5.97
N LEU A 112 -0.25 1.80 6.61
CA LEU A 112 -0.01 1.23 7.94
C LEU A 112 1.17 0.24 7.98
N ALA A 113 1.57 -0.31 6.84
CA ALA A 113 2.76 -1.16 6.76
C ALA A 113 4.05 -0.44 7.20
N PHE A 114 4.09 0.88 7.11
CA PHE A 114 5.29 1.67 7.38
C PHE A 114 5.41 2.21 8.80
N VAL A 115 4.30 2.27 9.56
CA VAL A 115 4.24 3.02 10.83
C VAL A 115 5.09 2.41 11.95
N SER A 116 5.30 1.09 11.91
CA SER A 116 6.05 0.36 12.93
C SER A 116 7.49 0.03 12.51
N ALA A 117 7.86 0.25 11.24
CA ALA A 117 9.22 0.06 10.74
C ALA A 117 10.17 1.11 11.33
N LYS A 118 11.38 0.68 11.72
CA LYS A 118 12.33 1.51 12.44
C LYS A 118 13.68 1.56 11.77
N ASP A 119 14.37 2.65 11.98
CA ASP A 119 15.79 2.79 11.66
C ASP A 119 16.69 2.10 12.70
N THR A 120 17.99 2.09 12.45
CA THR A 120 19.01 1.51 13.33
C THR A 120 19.09 2.16 14.71
N SER A 121 18.55 3.38 14.86
CA SER A 121 18.46 4.08 16.15
C SER A 121 17.16 3.78 16.91
N GLY A 122 16.25 3.01 16.30
CA GLY A 122 14.92 2.70 16.85
C GLY A 122 13.86 3.76 16.54
N LYS A 123 14.17 4.79 15.74
CA LYS A 123 13.22 5.82 15.32
C LYS A 123 12.36 5.30 14.16
N PRO A 124 11.05 5.66 14.07
CA PRO A 124 10.23 5.29 12.94
C PRO A 124 10.84 5.74 11.60
N LEU A 125 10.90 4.85 10.62
CA LEU A 125 11.43 5.16 9.28
C LEU A 125 10.67 6.29 8.59
N VAL A 126 9.37 6.42 8.86
CA VAL A 126 8.52 7.47 8.27
C VAL A 126 8.70 8.84 8.90
N ALA A 127 9.44 8.95 10.01
CA ALA A 127 9.60 10.22 10.72
C ALA A 127 10.30 11.29 9.86
N GLY A 128 9.62 12.44 9.67
CA GLY A 128 10.08 13.54 8.84
C GLY A 128 9.88 13.32 7.32
N ARG A 129 9.32 12.17 6.90
CA ARG A 129 9.04 11.88 5.49
C ARG A 129 7.65 12.35 5.10
N LYS A 130 7.51 12.84 3.88
CA LYS A 130 6.20 13.10 3.28
C LYS A 130 5.50 11.78 3.01
N MET A 131 4.33 11.58 3.60
CA MET A 131 3.52 10.37 3.48
C MET A 131 2.05 10.73 3.32
N THR A 132 1.27 9.84 2.73
CA THR A 132 -0.18 9.95 2.71
C THR A 132 -0.85 8.58 2.93
N GLY A 133 -2.13 8.60 3.15
CA GLY A 133 -3.00 7.45 3.29
C GLY A 133 -4.45 7.93 3.42
N VAL A 134 -5.38 7.05 3.71
CA VAL A 134 -6.78 7.45 3.88
C VAL A 134 -6.92 8.47 5.00
N THR A 135 -7.73 9.52 4.74
CA THR A 135 -7.99 10.60 5.68
C THR A 135 -9.15 10.27 6.63
N GLN A 136 -9.20 10.94 7.78
CA GLN A 136 -10.35 10.86 8.67
C GLN A 136 -11.63 11.32 7.95
N GLY A 137 -11.56 12.38 7.14
CA GLY A 137 -12.71 12.87 6.37
C GLY A 137 -13.31 11.83 5.43
N GLN A 138 -12.49 10.93 4.86
CA GLN A 138 -12.99 9.83 4.04
C GLN A 138 -13.72 8.77 4.88
N LEU A 139 -13.23 8.45 6.07
CA LEU A 139 -13.90 7.51 6.98
C LEU A 139 -15.23 8.07 7.49
N ASP A 140 -15.25 9.35 7.81
CA ASP A 140 -16.45 10.05 8.26
C ASP A 140 -17.54 10.06 7.18
N PHE A 141 -17.15 10.28 5.92
CA PHE A 141 -18.05 10.20 4.78
C PHE A 141 -18.70 8.81 4.65
N PHE A 142 -17.94 7.74 4.83
CA PHE A 142 -18.46 6.38 4.84
C PHE A 142 -19.15 5.98 6.15
N ARG A 143 -19.23 6.89 7.11
CA ARG A 143 -19.79 6.64 8.45
C ARG A 143 -19.13 5.48 9.18
N ILE A 144 -17.84 5.30 8.98
CA ILE A 144 -17.06 4.26 9.61
C ILE A 144 -16.69 4.74 11.01
N LYS A 145 -17.38 4.17 12.01
CA LYS A 145 -17.22 4.58 13.40
C LYS A 145 -16.05 3.93 14.12
N PHE A 146 -15.51 2.86 13.57
CA PHE A 146 -14.44 2.10 14.21
C PHE A 146 -13.45 1.58 13.16
N THR A 147 -12.20 1.89 13.37
CA THR A 147 -11.05 1.27 12.73
C THR A 147 -9.97 1.06 13.80
N PRO A 148 -9.43 -0.15 13.97
CA PRO A 148 -8.44 -0.43 15.02
C PRO A 148 -7.21 0.46 14.93
N LYS A 149 -6.79 0.74 13.72
CA LYS A 149 -5.68 1.63 13.38
C LYS A 149 -6.04 2.49 12.18
N HIS A 150 -5.77 3.79 12.29
CA HIS A 150 -6.08 4.76 11.26
C HIS A 150 -4.80 5.31 10.63
N PRO A 151 -4.62 5.25 9.29
CA PRO A 151 -3.39 5.67 8.62
C PRO A 151 -2.96 7.09 8.93
N GLU A 152 -3.83 8.07 8.81
CA GLU A 152 -3.50 9.47 9.11
C GLU A 152 -3.01 9.64 10.55
N GLU A 153 -3.74 9.07 11.51
CA GLU A 153 -3.39 9.17 12.92
C GLU A 153 -2.06 8.46 13.23
N GLU A 154 -1.89 7.23 12.78
CA GLU A 154 -0.69 6.44 13.06
C GLU A 154 0.55 7.00 12.34
N LEU A 155 0.43 7.49 11.10
CA LEU A 155 1.52 8.17 10.40
C LEU A 155 1.95 9.45 11.12
N ARG A 156 1.00 10.28 11.56
CA ARG A 156 1.29 11.49 12.35
C ARG A 156 1.96 11.14 13.68
N LYS A 157 1.47 10.12 14.40
CA LYS A 157 2.10 9.61 15.64
C LYS A 157 3.53 9.12 15.40
N ALA A 158 3.79 8.47 14.27
CA ALA A 158 5.12 8.04 13.87
C ALA A 158 6.03 9.18 13.40
N GLY A 159 5.54 10.43 13.39
CA GLY A 159 6.30 11.63 13.04
C GLY A 159 6.39 11.91 11.55
N ALA A 160 5.57 11.29 10.71
CA ALA A 160 5.51 11.59 9.28
C ALA A 160 4.94 13.00 9.01
N ASP A 161 5.43 13.65 7.96
CA ASP A 161 4.82 14.84 7.35
C ASP A 161 3.63 14.39 6.49
N PHE A 162 2.48 14.18 7.14
CA PHE A 162 1.28 13.68 6.49
C PHE A 162 0.69 14.72 5.53
N ARG A 163 0.51 14.33 4.28
CA ARG A 163 -0.06 15.15 3.21
C ARG A 163 -1.36 14.55 2.72
N ALA A 164 -2.35 15.39 2.49
CA ALA A 164 -3.62 15.00 1.91
C ALA A 164 -4.22 16.14 1.09
N ASN A 165 -4.98 15.77 0.07
CA ASN A 165 -5.90 16.66 -0.60
C ASN A 165 -7.29 16.46 0.00
N HIS A 166 -8.09 17.54 -0.01
CA HIS A 166 -9.47 17.54 0.45
C HIS A 166 -10.41 17.95 -0.68
N HIS A 167 -11.56 17.34 -0.73
CA HIS A 167 -12.59 17.67 -1.69
C HIS A 167 -13.83 18.25 -0.97
N PRO A 168 -14.44 19.34 -1.49
CA PRO A 168 -15.54 20.02 -0.80
C PRO A 168 -16.75 19.15 -0.46
N VAL A 169 -16.97 18.08 -1.22
CA VAL A 169 -18.09 17.16 -1.00
C VAL A 169 -17.65 15.94 -0.18
N ALA A 170 -16.54 15.29 -0.57
CA ALA A 170 -16.05 14.10 0.12
C ALA A 170 -14.61 13.78 -0.30
N ASP A 171 -13.76 13.50 0.67
CA ASP A 171 -12.34 13.21 0.46
C ASP A 171 -12.06 11.96 -0.41
N ILE A 172 -13.04 11.09 -0.62
CA ILE A 172 -12.92 9.97 -1.56
C ILE A 172 -12.66 10.43 -3.00
N PHE A 173 -13.07 11.64 -3.36
CA PHE A 173 -12.84 12.24 -4.67
C PHE A 173 -11.52 13.03 -4.74
N ALA A 174 -10.88 13.26 -3.61
CA ALA A 174 -9.57 13.88 -3.55
C ALA A 174 -8.49 12.80 -3.66
N THR A 175 -7.56 12.98 -4.59
CA THR A 175 -6.43 12.07 -4.77
C THR A 175 -5.13 12.83 -4.61
N VAL A 176 -4.14 12.18 -4.06
CA VAL A 176 -2.75 12.62 -4.09
C VAL A 176 -1.84 11.41 -4.00
N THR A 177 -0.77 11.46 -4.76
CA THR A 177 0.37 10.56 -4.65
C THR A 177 1.56 11.35 -4.13
N VAL A 178 2.17 10.86 -3.09
CA VAL A 178 3.30 11.51 -2.40
C VAL A 178 4.53 10.64 -2.50
N VAL A 179 5.64 11.24 -2.90
CA VAL A 179 6.96 10.62 -2.90
C VAL A 179 7.79 11.26 -1.79
N ASP A 180 8.44 10.43 -0.97
CA ASP A 180 9.35 10.94 0.05
C ASP A 180 10.64 11.50 -0.57
N HIS A 181 11.41 12.25 0.24
CA HIS A 181 12.60 12.94 -0.25
C HIS A 181 13.74 12.00 -0.72
N GLU A 182 13.76 10.75 -0.27
CA GLU A 182 14.74 9.75 -0.71
C GLU A 182 14.24 8.89 -1.87
N GLN A 183 12.99 9.11 -2.33
CA GLN A 183 12.36 8.34 -3.40
C GLN A 183 12.30 6.83 -3.07
N ARG A 184 12.09 6.52 -1.78
CA ARG A 184 11.99 5.15 -1.27
C ARG A 184 10.55 4.75 -0.96
N PHE A 185 9.71 5.74 -0.61
CA PHE A 185 8.30 5.54 -0.30
C PHE A 185 7.43 6.35 -1.26
N VAL A 186 6.47 5.66 -1.89
CA VAL A 186 5.46 6.26 -2.77
C VAL A 186 4.09 5.92 -2.21
N THR A 187 3.36 6.90 -1.70
CA THR A 187 2.09 6.65 -1.03
C THR A 187 0.93 7.37 -1.71
N GLY A 188 -0.18 6.70 -1.89
CA GLY A 188 -1.43 7.21 -2.45
C GLY A 188 -2.52 7.35 -1.38
N GLN A 189 -3.29 8.43 -1.44
CA GLN A 189 -4.25 8.79 -0.41
C GLN A 189 -5.37 7.76 -0.26
N ASN A 190 -5.91 7.25 -1.36
CA ASN A 190 -7.04 6.32 -1.36
C ASN A 190 -6.99 5.39 -2.57
N GLN A 191 -8.00 4.53 -2.74
CA GLN A 191 -8.06 3.57 -3.84
C GLN A 191 -7.97 4.21 -5.23
N ASN A 192 -8.44 5.45 -5.39
CA ASN A 192 -8.41 6.18 -6.67
C ASN A 192 -6.99 6.67 -7.03
N SER A 193 -6.06 6.68 -6.07
CA SER A 193 -4.64 6.99 -6.31
C SER A 193 -3.82 5.77 -6.79
N GLY A 194 -4.46 4.60 -6.95
CA GLY A 194 -3.75 3.34 -7.20
C GLY A 194 -2.93 3.33 -8.49
N HIS A 195 -3.50 3.79 -9.61
CA HIS A 195 -2.81 3.91 -10.90
C HIS A 195 -1.59 4.83 -10.79
N GLU A 196 -1.80 6.07 -10.33
CA GLU A 196 -0.74 7.07 -10.23
C GLU A 196 0.39 6.60 -9.30
N THR A 197 0.05 5.94 -8.19
CA THR A 197 1.05 5.41 -7.25
C THR A 197 1.90 4.32 -7.91
N ALA A 198 1.29 3.35 -8.60
CA ALA A 198 2.00 2.27 -9.28
C ALA A 198 2.88 2.81 -10.41
N GLN A 199 2.36 3.70 -11.24
CA GLN A 199 3.09 4.33 -12.34
C GLN A 199 4.29 5.14 -11.83
N LYS A 200 4.11 5.88 -10.71
CA LYS A 200 5.21 6.64 -10.10
C LYS A 200 6.31 5.74 -9.55
N MET A 201 5.97 4.59 -8.99
CA MET A 201 6.96 3.60 -8.58
C MET A 201 7.78 3.06 -9.75
N MET A 202 7.13 2.71 -10.86
CA MET A 202 7.79 2.25 -12.08
C MET A 202 8.68 3.32 -12.72
N GLU A 203 8.22 4.57 -12.75
CA GLU A 203 9.01 5.71 -13.19
C GLU A 203 10.31 5.86 -12.38
N LEU A 204 10.21 5.82 -11.05
CA LEU A 204 11.37 5.91 -10.17
C LEU A 204 12.32 4.73 -10.34
N LEU A 205 11.80 3.51 -10.53
CA LEU A 205 12.63 2.33 -10.82
C LEU A 205 13.41 2.51 -12.12
N SER A 206 12.74 2.94 -13.20
CA SER A 206 13.37 3.21 -14.49
C SER A 206 14.48 4.26 -14.37
N GLN A 207 14.25 5.34 -13.62
CA GLN A 207 15.25 6.39 -13.39
C GLN A 207 16.49 5.89 -12.62
N ARG A 208 16.33 4.90 -11.72
CA ARG A 208 17.45 4.27 -11.01
C ARG A 208 18.27 3.37 -11.91
N SER A 209 17.62 2.60 -12.78
CA SER A 209 18.28 1.68 -13.70
C SER A 209 19.06 2.39 -14.82
N ALA A 210 18.77 3.67 -15.06
CA ALA A 210 19.45 4.51 -16.07
C ALA A 210 20.68 5.24 -15.54
N LYS A 211 20.98 5.16 -14.25
CA LYS A 211 22.16 5.76 -13.59
C LYS A 211 23.24 4.72 -13.38
#